data_391b9417f1ddbe028ba7961ebefbb1ac
#
_entry.id   391b9417f1ddbe028ba7961ebefbb1ac
#
_cell.length_a   1.000
_cell.length_b   1.000
_cell.length_c   1.000
_cell.angle_alpha   90.00
_cell.angle_beta   90.00
_cell.angle_gamma   90.00
#
_symmetry.space_group_name_H-M   'P 1'
#
loop_
_entity.id
_entity.type
_entity.pdbx_description
1 polymer ?
#
loop_
_entity_poly.entity_id
_entity_poly.type
_entity_poly.pdbx_seq_one_letter_code
_entity_poly.pdbx_strand_id
1 'polypeptide(L)'
;MVDLEKERELEMIGFFDFDMTTAITIGKETPSLSQFKDSRFAVRDILNAKPTSLTRRMSKYRKVYILTARSSGNGKMRNAMKKYFLRNGIYIPNHQIIMLGDWETNLSTAEKKATVLESFSSKLGKVDFYDDDVHNVERSRLLEKVCGFFA
;
A
#
# COMPACT_ATOMS: atom_id res chain seq x y z
N MET A 1 -3.18 -32.38 6.27
CA MET A 1 -3.36 -31.34 7.30
C MET A 1 -3.44 -29.98 6.63
N VAL A 2 -4.45 -29.23 6.94
CA VAL A 2 -4.67 -27.91 6.35
C VAL A 2 -3.88 -26.86 7.14
N ASP A 3 -3.20 -25.98 6.42
CA ASP A 3 -2.52 -24.85 7.02
C ASP A 3 -3.55 -23.74 7.27
N LEU A 4 -3.96 -23.57 8.52
CA LEU A 4 -4.96 -22.58 8.92
C LEU A 4 -4.54 -21.15 8.60
N GLU A 5 -3.24 -20.85 8.64
CA GLU A 5 -2.72 -19.54 8.31
C GLU A 5 -2.85 -19.23 6.83
N LYS A 6 -2.58 -20.22 5.96
CA LYS A 6 -2.78 -20.09 4.52
C LYS A 6 -4.25 -19.95 4.17
N GLU A 7 -5.13 -20.71 4.83
CA GLU A 7 -6.59 -20.57 4.63
C GLU A 7 -7.05 -19.18 5.01
N ARG A 8 -6.57 -18.66 6.15
CA ARG A 8 -6.89 -17.31 6.60
C ARG A 8 -6.48 -16.26 5.56
N GLU A 9 -5.27 -16.33 5.02
CA GLU A 9 -4.77 -15.39 4.00
C GLU A 9 -5.60 -15.46 2.72
N LEU A 10 -5.98 -16.65 2.27
CA LEU A 10 -6.81 -16.84 1.07
C LEU A 10 -8.23 -16.27 1.22
N GLU A 11 -8.72 -16.13 2.45
CA GLU A 11 -10.04 -15.57 2.74
C GLU A 11 -9.99 -14.09 3.12
N MET A 12 -8.79 -13.58 3.44
CA MET A 12 -8.58 -12.23 3.94
C MET A 12 -8.36 -11.21 2.83
N ILE A 13 -8.63 -9.98 3.20
CA ILE A 13 -8.28 -8.80 2.39
C ILE A 13 -7.05 -8.17 3.00
N GLY A 14 -6.04 -7.89 2.18
CA GLY A 14 -4.81 -7.24 2.60
C GLY A 14 -4.70 -5.83 2.06
N PHE A 15 -4.35 -4.89 2.94
CA PHE A 15 -3.98 -3.53 2.60
C PHE A 15 -2.47 -3.38 2.75
N PHE A 16 -1.82 -2.86 1.73
CA PHE A 16 -0.37 -2.73 1.71
C PHE A 16 0.02 -1.30 1.37
N ASP A 17 0.90 -0.72 2.16
CA ASP A 17 1.58 0.50 1.78
C ASP A 17 2.49 0.22 0.57
N PHE A 18 2.85 1.25 -0.18
CA PHE A 18 3.67 1.11 -1.37
C PHE A 18 5.16 1.31 -1.07
N ASP A 19 5.57 2.56 -0.79
CA ASP A 19 6.97 2.92 -0.61
C ASP A 19 7.60 2.20 0.58
N MET A 20 8.69 1.49 0.35
CA MET A 20 9.48 0.75 1.35
C MET A 20 8.70 -0.40 2.04
N THR A 21 7.49 -0.69 1.60
CA THR A 21 6.69 -1.84 2.07
C THR A 21 6.58 -2.91 0.99
N THR A 22 6.00 -2.59 -0.16
CA THR A 22 5.87 -3.51 -1.31
C THR A 22 6.79 -3.14 -2.46
N ALA A 23 7.48 -2.01 -2.37
CA ALA A 23 8.37 -1.52 -3.41
C ALA A 23 9.52 -0.72 -2.78
N ILE A 24 10.75 -1.08 -3.10
CA ILE A 24 11.90 -0.27 -2.73
C ILE A 24 12.07 0.79 -3.81
N THR A 25 11.54 1.98 -3.55
CA THR A 25 11.47 3.09 -4.49
C THR A 25 12.61 4.10 -4.34
N ILE A 26 13.21 4.17 -3.17
CA ILE A 26 14.30 5.12 -2.89
C ILE A 26 15.60 4.33 -2.82
N GLY A 27 16.58 4.69 -3.67
CA GLY A 27 17.90 4.09 -3.65
C GLY A 27 18.71 4.53 -2.43
N LYS A 28 20.03 4.28 -2.46
CA LYS A 28 20.94 4.64 -1.36
C LYS A 28 21.02 6.13 -1.08
N GLU A 29 20.73 6.97 -2.09
CA GLU A 29 20.73 8.42 -1.95
C GLU A 29 19.30 8.93 -1.88
N THR A 30 19.01 9.74 -0.85
CA THR A 30 17.71 10.39 -0.72
C THR A 30 17.59 11.47 -1.80
N PRO A 31 16.57 11.44 -2.66
CA PRO A 31 16.39 12.49 -3.66
C PRO A 31 16.10 13.83 -3.00
N SER A 32 16.44 14.93 -3.68
CA SER A 32 16.08 16.27 -3.21
C SER A 32 14.56 16.43 -3.21
N LEU A 33 14.07 17.42 -2.45
CA LEU A 33 12.64 17.71 -2.39
C LEU A 33 12.06 18.03 -3.77
N SER A 34 12.83 18.73 -4.63
CA SER A 34 12.41 19.04 -5.99
C SER A 34 12.25 17.77 -6.84
N GLN A 35 13.16 16.80 -6.69
CA GLN A 35 13.06 15.52 -7.38
C GLN A 35 11.83 14.72 -6.90
N PHE A 36 11.53 14.75 -5.61
CA PHE A 36 10.35 14.11 -5.06
C PHE A 36 9.05 14.67 -5.64
N LYS A 37 9.01 15.97 -5.90
CA LYS A 37 7.85 16.66 -6.47
C LYS A 37 7.75 16.53 -7.99
N ASP A 38 8.85 16.17 -8.66
CA ASP A 38 8.86 16.00 -10.11
C ASP A 38 8.15 14.69 -10.47
N SER A 39 7.04 14.79 -11.18
CA SER A 39 6.25 13.61 -11.54
C SER A 39 7.02 12.62 -12.42
N ARG A 40 7.95 13.11 -13.27
CA ARG A 40 8.77 12.24 -14.12
C ARG A 40 9.74 11.44 -13.29
N PHE A 41 10.36 12.05 -12.28
CA PHE A 41 11.23 11.35 -11.34
C PHE A 41 10.45 10.31 -10.56
N ALA A 42 9.29 10.68 -10.03
CA ALA A 42 8.45 9.79 -9.25
C ALA A 42 7.97 8.58 -10.07
N VAL A 43 7.53 8.80 -11.31
CA VAL A 43 7.13 7.70 -12.21
C VAL A 43 8.31 6.77 -12.48
N ARG A 44 9.48 7.31 -12.78
CA ARG A 44 10.69 6.53 -13.04
C ARG A 44 11.09 5.71 -11.81
N ASP A 45 11.04 6.31 -10.65
CA ASP A 45 11.36 5.66 -9.37
C ASP A 45 10.43 4.47 -9.13
N ILE A 46 9.13 4.64 -9.36
CA ILE A 46 8.15 3.56 -9.24
C ILE A 46 8.43 2.44 -10.25
N LEU A 47 8.66 2.78 -11.51
CA LEU A 47 8.90 1.79 -12.56
C LEU A 47 10.19 1.00 -12.35
N ASN A 48 11.18 1.57 -11.67
CA ASN A 48 12.45 0.94 -11.37
C ASN A 48 12.51 0.33 -9.96
N ALA A 49 11.40 0.36 -9.22
CA ALA A 49 11.35 -0.18 -7.87
C ALA A 49 11.65 -1.67 -7.83
N LYS A 50 12.22 -2.11 -6.72
CA LYS A 50 12.49 -3.52 -6.47
C LYS A 50 11.43 -4.11 -5.54
N PRO A 51 10.99 -5.35 -5.79
CA PRO A 51 10.03 -6.00 -4.91
C PRO A 51 10.64 -6.33 -3.55
N THR A 52 9.77 -6.43 -2.55
CA THR A 52 10.11 -6.89 -1.20
C THR A 52 9.55 -8.30 -0.98
N SER A 53 9.82 -8.88 0.18
CA SER A 53 9.20 -10.16 0.56
C SER A 53 7.67 -10.05 0.62
N LEU A 54 7.14 -8.88 0.97
CA LEU A 54 5.70 -8.66 1.03
C LEU A 54 5.05 -8.62 -0.36
N THR A 55 5.77 -8.20 -1.39
CA THR A 55 5.25 -8.21 -2.76
C THR A 55 4.81 -9.63 -3.16
N ARG A 56 5.60 -10.63 -2.80
CA ARG A 56 5.24 -12.04 -3.06
C ARG A 56 4.06 -12.49 -2.21
N ARG A 57 3.97 -12.01 -0.98
CA ARG A 57 2.90 -12.37 -0.05
C ARG A 57 1.54 -11.84 -0.49
N MET A 58 1.50 -10.76 -1.26
CA MET A 58 0.26 -10.16 -1.75
C MET A 58 -0.60 -11.16 -2.53
N SER A 59 0.01 -12.04 -3.30
CA SER A 59 -0.73 -13.04 -4.11
C SER A 59 -1.49 -14.07 -3.28
N LYS A 60 -1.20 -14.18 -1.99
CA LYS A 60 -1.87 -15.11 -1.07
C LYS A 60 -3.19 -14.57 -0.53
N TYR A 61 -3.45 -13.29 -0.68
CA TYR A 61 -4.70 -12.68 -0.24
C TYR A 61 -5.78 -12.84 -1.29
N ARG A 62 -7.02 -12.97 -0.85
CA ARG A 62 -8.18 -13.02 -1.76
C ARG A 62 -8.27 -11.74 -2.58
N LYS A 63 -8.02 -10.60 -1.95
CA LYS A 63 -8.06 -9.28 -2.56
C LYS A 63 -7.03 -8.38 -1.90
N VAL A 64 -6.36 -7.56 -2.69
CA VAL A 64 -5.35 -6.64 -2.19
C VAL A 64 -5.69 -5.21 -2.57
N TYR A 65 -5.38 -4.30 -1.66
CA TYR A 65 -5.46 -2.86 -1.87
C TYR A 65 -4.10 -2.26 -1.59
N ILE A 66 -3.72 -1.28 -2.40
CA ILE A 66 -2.57 -0.44 -2.10
C ILE A 66 -3.08 0.84 -1.45
N LEU A 67 -2.50 1.19 -0.32
CA LEU A 67 -2.88 2.35 0.47
C LEU A 67 -1.65 3.22 0.66
N THR A 68 -1.51 4.25 -0.17
CA THR A 68 -0.30 5.05 -0.26
C THR A 68 -0.55 6.53 0.01
N ALA A 69 0.45 7.18 0.63
CA ALA A 69 0.44 8.63 0.83
C ALA A 69 0.70 9.42 -0.47
N ARG A 70 1.10 8.75 -1.55
CA ARG A 70 1.36 9.43 -2.82
C ARG A 70 0.08 9.98 -3.45
N SER A 71 0.25 11.05 -4.25
CA SER A 71 -0.81 11.60 -5.10
C SER A 71 -0.83 10.88 -6.45
N SER A 72 -1.99 10.86 -7.11
CA SER A 72 -2.14 10.19 -8.41
C SER A 72 -1.39 10.87 -9.55
N GLY A 73 -1.13 12.19 -9.45
CA GLY A 73 -0.46 12.94 -10.51
C GLY A 73 -1.14 12.80 -11.86
N ASN A 74 -2.44 13.07 -11.94
CA ASN A 74 -3.27 12.87 -13.13
C ASN A 74 -3.25 11.42 -13.63
N GLY A 75 -3.17 10.47 -12.71
CA GLY A 75 -3.17 9.05 -13.02
C GLY A 75 -1.80 8.46 -13.35
N LYS A 76 -0.76 9.28 -13.52
CA LYS A 76 0.58 8.81 -13.88
C LYS A 76 1.20 7.90 -12.82
N MET A 77 1.04 8.26 -11.54
CA MET A 77 1.59 7.46 -10.43
C MET A 77 0.85 6.15 -10.29
N ARG A 78 -0.48 6.17 -10.38
CA ARG A 78 -1.28 4.95 -10.31
C ARG A 78 -0.93 4.00 -11.45
N ASN A 79 -0.82 4.51 -12.67
CA ASN A 79 -0.44 3.70 -13.82
C ASN A 79 0.96 3.09 -13.66
N ALA A 80 1.92 3.84 -13.13
CA ALA A 80 3.26 3.34 -12.86
C ALA A 80 3.23 2.21 -11.82
N MET A 81 2.45 2.36 -10.75
CA MET A 81 2.28 1.32 -9.74
C MET A 81 1.67 0.06 -10.33
N LYS A 82 0.64 0.19 -11.16
CA LYS A 82 0.01 -0.96 -11.83
C LYS A 82 1.02 -1.71 -12.70
N LYS A 83 1.83 -1.01 -13.46
CA LYS A 83 2.89 -1.61 -14.29
C LYS A 83 3.93 -2.31 -13.42
N TYR A 84 4.33 -1.68 -12.33
CA TYR A 84 5.26 -2.27 -11.37
C TYR A 84 4.74 -3.60 -10.83
N PHE A 85 3.50 -3.61 -10.32
CA PHE A 85 2.91 -4.83 -9.78
C PHE A 85 2.70 -5.91 -10.85
N LEU A 86 2.24 -5.53 -12.04
CA LEU A 86 2.04 -6.47 -13.14
C LEU A 86 3.35 -7.14 -13.55
N ARG A 87 4.45 -6.38 -13.57
CA ARG A 87 5.78 -6.91 -13.84
C ARG A 87 6.21 -7.94 -12.80
N ASN A 88 5.70 -7.83 -11.59
CA ASN A 88 5.94 -8.77 -10.50
C ASN A 88 4.84 -9.83 -10.36
N GLY A 89 4.01 -9.99 -11.40
CA GLY A 89 2.99 -11.03 -11.45
C GLY A 89 1.70 -10.72 -10.69
N ILE A 90 1.47 -9.45 -10.33
CA ILE A 90 0.30 -9.04 -9.55
C ILE A 90 -0.52 -8.03 -10.34
N TYR A 91 -1.78 -8.40 -10.62
CA TYR A 91 -2.73 -7.48 -11.25
C TYR A 91 -3.56 -6.77 -10.18
N ILE A 92 -3.53 -5.43 -10.18
CA ILE A 92 -4.32 -4.62 -9.25
C ILE A 92 -5.14 -3.61 -10.06
N PRO A 93 -6.48 -3.67 -9.99
CA PRO A 93 -7.33 -2.68 -10.67
C PRO A 93 -7.17 -1.27 -10.10
N ASN A 94 -7.49 -0.27 -10.90
CA ASN A 94 -7.36 1.14 -10.52
C ASN A 94 -7.99 1.47 -9.16
N HIS A 95 -9.21 0.99 -8.92
CA HIS A 95 -9.96 1.32 -7.69
C HIS A 95 -9.36 0.67 -6.44
N GLN A 96 -8.46 -0.28 -6.59
CA GLN A 96 -7.77 -0.92 -5.47
C GLN A 96 -6.43 -0.26 -5.14
N ILE A 97 -6.03 0.78 -5.86
CA ILE A 97 -4.88 1.61 -5.53
C ILE A 97 -5.42 2.95 -5.01
N ILE A 98 -5.33 3.14 -3.70
CA ILE A 98 -5.91 4.30 -3.01
C ILE A 98 -4.82 5.33 -2.77
N MET A 99 -4.94 6.47 -3.47
CA MET A 99 -3.95 7.54 -3.46
C MET A 99 -4.36 8.62 -2.47
N LEU A 100 -3.91 8.52 -1.24
CA LEU A 100 -4.30 9.44 -0.16
C LEU A 100 -3.74 10.84 -0.33
N GLY A 101 -2.68 11.01 -1.12
CA GLY A 101 -2.13 12.31 -1.43
C GLY A 101 -3.09 13.21 -2.22
N ASP A 102 -4.12 12.63 -2.83
CA ASP A 102 -5.16 13.38 -3.54
C ASP A 102 -6.25 13.93 -2.60
N TRP A 103 -6.27 13.50 -1.35
CA TRP A 103 -7.26 13.97 -0.39
C TRP A 103 -6.98 15.41 0.04
N GLU A 104 -7.97 16.27 -0.10
CA GLU A 104 -7.92 17.66 0.35
C GLU A 104 -8.35 17.75 1.82
N THR A 105 -7.44 17.40 2.73
CA THR A 105 -7.71 17.40 4.16
C THR A 105 -6.41 17.66 4.94
N ASN A 106 -6.55 18.16 6.17
CA ASN A 106 -5.44 18.38 7.10
C ASN A 106 -5.09 17.14 7.94
N LEU A 107 -5.74 16.02 7.70
CA LEU A 107 -5.45 14.78 8.42
C LEU A 107 -4.02 14.30 8.13
N SER A 108 -3.37 13.73 9.12
CA SER A 108 -2.08 13.05 8.95
C SER A 108 -2.24 11.82 8.06
N THR A 109 -1.14 11.32 7.51
CA THR A 109 -1.16 10.07 6.73
C THR A 109 -1.72 8.91 7.55
N ALA A 110 -1.34 8.81 8.82
CA ALA A 110 -1.83 7.77 9.72
C ALA A 110 -3.36 7.83 9.88
N GLU A 111 -3.92 9.04 10.04
CA GLU A 111 -5.37 9.23 10.16
C GLU A 111 -6.10 8.94 8.84
N LYS A 112 -5.53 9.33 7.70
CA LYS A 112 -6.10 9.02 6.39
C LYS A 112 -6.17 7.50 6.17
N LYS A 113 -5.08 6.81 6.47
CA LYS A 113 -5.02 5.34 6.35
C LYS A 113 -6.01 4.68 7.29
N ALA A 114 -6.09 5.13 8.53
CA ALA A 114 -7.06 4.62 9.50
C ALA A 114 -8.50 4.81 9.03
N THR A 115 -8.82 5.96 8.43
CA THR A 115 -10.16 6.24 7.90
C THR A 115 -10.56 5.23 6.83
N VAL A 116 -9.65 4.92 5.89
CA VAL A 116 -9.90 3.92 4.86
C VAL A 116 -10.08 2.54 5.47
N LEU A 117 -9.15 2.14 6.35
CA LEU A 117 -9.18 0.82 6.99
C LEU A 117 -10.46 0.61 7.80
N GLU A 118 -10.91 1.61 8.54
CA GLU A 118 -12.15 1.55 9.31
C GLU A 118 -13.36 1.37 8.40
N SER A 119 -13.43 2.16 7.32
CA SER A 119 -14.52 2.07 6.35
C SER A 119 -14.65 0.69 5.72
N PHE A 120 -13.52 0.13 5.28
CA PHE A 120 -13.53 -1.20 4.67
C PHE A 120 -13.79 -2.32 5.68
N SER A 121 -13.13 -2.27 6.86
CA SER A 121 -13.27 -3.32 7.85
C SER A 121 -14.66 -3.37 8.46
N SER A 122 -15.36 -2.25 8.57
CA SER A 122 -16.74 -2.21 9.05
C SER A 122 -17.71 -2.89 8.08
N LYS A 123 -17.40 -2.87 6.78
CA LYS A 123 -18.24 -3.49 5.74
C LYS A 123 -17.85 -4.93 5.42
N LEU A 124 -16.56 -5.22 5.42
CA LEU A 124 -16.01 -6.48 4.90
C LEU A 124 -15.52 -7.43 5.99
N GLY A 125 -15.41 -6.97 7.23
CA GLY A 125 -14.85 -7.74 8.34
C GLY A 125 -13.35 -7.51 8.50
N LYS A 126 -12.66 -8.44 9.15
CA LYS A 126 -11.24 -8.30 9.46
C LYS A 126 -10.39 -8.12 8.22
N VAL A 127 -9.44 -7.18 8.29
CA VAL A 127 -8.46 -6.91 7.24
C VAL A 127 -7.06 -6.88 7.82
N ASP A 128 -6.07 -7.25 7.01
CA ASP A 128 -4.66 -7.13 7.37
C ASP A 128 -4.10 -5.83 6.74
N PHE A 129 -3.18 -5.18 7.44
CA PHE A 129 -2.54 -3.96 6.97
C PHE A 129 -1.04 -4.02 7.21
N TYR A 130 -0.25 -3.75 6.18
CA TYR A 130 1.22 -3.75 6.22
C TYR A 130 1.75 -2.37 5.84
N ASP A 131 2.62 -1.83 6.68
CA ASP A 131 3.25 -0.53 6.48
C ASP A 131 4.62 -0.51 7.16
N ASP A 132 5.58 0.22 6.62
CA ASP A 132 6.89 0.40 7.22
C ASP A 132 6.92 1.56 8.22
N ASP A 133 5.92 2.41 8.22
CA ASP A 133 5.82 3.54 9.13
C ASP A 133 5.15 3.13 10.44
N VAL A 134 5.89 3.31 11.54
CA VAL A 134 5.45 2.94 12.90
C VAL A 134 4.13 3.63 13.27
N HIS A 135 4.00 4.93 12.96
CA HIS A 135 2.81 5.70 13.34
C HIS A 135 1.57 5.18 12.61
N ASN A 136 1.72 4.82 11.34
CA ASN A 136 0.62 4.27 10.55
C ASN A 136 0.15 2.94 11.12
N VAL A 137 1.08 2.05 11.47
CA VAL A 137 0.76 0.74 12.04
C VAL A 137 0.12 0.87 13.42
N GLU A 138 0.70 1.68 14.30
CA GLU A 138 0.16 1.88 15.65
C GLU A 138 -1.25 2.46 15.60
N ARG A 139 -1.48 3.44 14.73
CA ARG A 139 -2.83 4.01 14.57
C ARG A 139 -3.83 2.96 14.08
N SER A 140 -3.43 2.10 13.14
CA SER A 140 -4.30 1.05 12.61
C SER A 140 -4.69 0.02 13.66
N ARG A 141 -3.79 -0.26 14.60
CA ARG A 141 -4.02 -1.23 15.68
C ARG A 141 -5.08 -0.80 16.70
N LEU A 142 -5.47 0.47 16.71
CA LEU A 142 -6.57 0.95 17.53
C LEU A 142 -7.93 0.57 16.94
N LEU A 143 -7.97 0.09 15.70
CA LEU A 143 -9.19 -0.34 15.03
C LEU A 143 -9.45 -1.82 15.34
N GLU A 144 -10.67 -2.13 15.76
CA GLU A 144 -11.03 -3.46 16.23
C GLU A 144 -10.80 -4.58 15.22
N LYS A 145 -11.11 -4.31 13.94
CA LYS A 145 -11.08 -5.31 12.87
C LYS A 145 -9.85 -5.21 11.96
N VAL A 146 -8.83 -4.52 12.40
CA VAL A 146 -7.59 -4.34 11.63
C VAL A 146 -6.43 -5.00 12.34
N CYS A 147 -5.72 -5.87 11.63
CA CYS A 147 -4.46 -6.45 12.07
C CYS A 147 -3.32 -5.69 11.38
N GLY A 148 -2.62 -4.83 12.11
CA GLY A 148 -1.51 -4.03 11.60
C GLY A 148 -0.17 -4.73 11.79
N PHE A 149 0.63 -4.79 10.72
CA PHE A 149 1.94 -5.43 10.73
C PHE A 149 3.01 -4.46 10.23
N PHE A 150 4.16 -4.46 10.89
CA PHE A 150 5.34 -3.75 10.41
C PHE A 150 5.97 -4.49 9.23
N ALA A 151 6.31 -3.72 8.23
CA ALA A 151 7.03 -4.24 7.06
C ALA A 151 8.52 -4.34 7.31
#